data_7fbdc968f7c26ea8ec26f7562f79fc5e
#
_entry.id   7fbdc968f7c26ea8ec26f7562f79fc5e
#
_cell.length_a   1.000
_cell.length_b   1.000
_cell.length_c   1.000
_cell.angle_alpha   90.00
_cell.angle_beta   90.00
_cell.angle_gamma   90.00
#
_symmetry.space_group_name_H-M   'P 1'
#
loop_
_entity.id
_entity.type
_entity.pdbx_description
1 polymer ?
#
loop_
_entity_poly.entity_id
_entity_poly.type
_entity_poly.pdbx_seq_one_letter_code
_entity_poly.pdbx_strand_id
1 'polypeptide(L)'
;MINADVVVENKLWNKKIKNPSNYIQKKIKKIIQFNSLKKKRLSLTILLTGNSKMKYLNKKFRNKNKTTDALSFPNLDPVDLKKKINTKIYLGDIALSYEIINQRSKNSNFNMEFDKMLVHGYLHLLGYDHKKIRNYKVMKRIEDKILKIL
;
A
#
# COMPACT_ATOMS: atom_id res chain seq x y z
N MET A 1 -16.25 -6.01 -1.42
CA MET A 1 -15.24 -7.01 -1.88
C MET A 1 -14.04 -6.28 -2.45
N ILE A 2 -12.81 -6.70 -2.12
CA ILE A 2 -11.59 -6.09 -2.63
C ILE A 2 -10.66 -7.15 -3.24
N ASN A 3 -10.07 -6.85 -4.41
CA ASN A 3 -9.07 -7.65 -5.08
C ASN A 3 -7.74 -6.89 -5.16
N ALA A 4 -6.64 -7.55 -4.80
CA ALA A 4 -5.30 -7.03 -4.95
C ALA A 4 -4.55 -7.83 -6.02
N ASP A 5 -4.21 -7.18 -7.12
CA ASP A 5 -3.35 -7.75 -8.15
C ASP A 5 -1.89 -7.52 -7.72
N VAL A 6 -1.12 -8.59 -7.55
CA VAL A 6 0.26 -8.53 -7.04
C VAL A 6 1.24 -8.92 -8.14
N VAL A 7 2.16 -8.01 -8.46
CA VAL A 7 3.24 -8.21 -9.42
C VAL A 7 4.56 -8.29 -8.64
N VAL A 8 5.28 -9.41 -8.77
CA VAL A 8 6.57 -9.64 -8.13
C VAL A 8 7.68 -9.52 -9.17
N GLU A 9 8.40 -8.40 -9.18
CA GLU A 9 9.53 -8.18 -10.09
C GLU A 9 10.88 -8.64 -9.50
N ASN A 10 10.97 -8.76 -8.18
CA ASN A 10 12.18 -9.17 -7.48
C ASN A 10 11.93 -10.47 -6.71
N LYS A 11 12.61 -11.55 -7.10
CA LYS A 11 12.46 -12.89 -6.49
C LYS A 11 12.82 -12.95 -5.00
N LEU A 12 13.57 -11.98 -4.48
CA LEU A 12 13.90 -11.91 -3.06
C LEU A 12 12.66 -11.79 -2.16
N TRP A 13 11.57 -11.23 -2.67
CA TRP A 13 10.29 -11.18 -1.97
C TRP A 13 9.79 -12.57 -1.56
N ASN A 14 9.93 -13.56 -2.45
CA ASN A 14 9.49 -14.93 -2.20
C ASN A 14 10.31 -15.65 -1.11
N LYS A 15 11.53 -15.17 -0.83
CA LYS A 15 12.33 -15.67 0.29
C LYS A 15 11.81 -15.20 1.66
N LYS A 16 11.13 -14.07 1.70
CA LYS A 16 10.59 -13.48 2.94
C LYS A 16 9.09 -13.77 3.11
N ILE A 17 8.34 -13.80 2.02
CA ILE A 17 6.90 -14.07 2.02
C ILE A 17 6.64 -15.21 1.03
N LYS A 18 6.32 -16.39 1.52
CA LYS A 18 6.20 -17.62 0.74
C LYS A 18 5.19 -17.52 -0.43
N ASN A 19 4.09 -16.82 -0.21
CA ASN A 19 3.08 -16.56 -1.25
C ASN A 19 2.59 -15.11 -1.13
N PRO A 20 3.29 -14.15 -1.77
CA PRO A 20 2.98 -12.73 -1.63
C PRO A 20 1.54 -12.38 -2.01
N SER A 21 1.02 -12.95 -3.09
CA SER A 21 -0.36 -12.68 -3.54
C SER A 21 -1.39 -13.06 -2.49
N ASN A 22 -1.29 -14.28 -1.94
CA ASN A 22 -2.20 -14.74 -0.92
C ASN A 22 -2.05 -13.97 0.40
N TYR A 23 -0.80 -13.67 0.79
CA TYR A 23 -0.52 -12.88 1.99
C TYR A 23 -1.17 -11.50 1.91
N ILE A 24 -0.90 -10.77 0.82
CA ILE A 24 -1.42 -9.43 0.59
C ILE A 24 -2.94 -9.44 0.50
N GLN A 25 -3.52 -10.39 -0.25
CA GLN A 25 -4.97 -10.49 -0.38
C GLN A 25 -5.67 -10.68 0.97
N LYS A 26 -5.10 -11.50 1.87
CA LYS A 26 -5.62 -11.67 3.23
C LYS A 26 -5.53 -10.37 4.05
N LYS A 27 -4.40 -9.65 3.97
CA LYS A 27 -4.19 -8.39 4.70
C LYS A 27 -5.14 -7.30 4.20
N ILE A 28 -5.25 -7.10 2.89
CA ILE A 28 -6.14 -6.10 2.29
C ILE A 28 -7.61 -6.35 2.64
N LYS A 29 -8.04 -7.60 2.69
CA LYS A 29 -9.41 -7.94 3.14
C LYS A 29 -9.67 -7.51 4.59
N LYS A 30 -8.68 -7.55 5.47
CA LYS A 30 -8.81 -7.03 6.84
C LYS A 30 -8.79 -5.50 6.86
N ILE A 31 -7.86 -4.88 6.13
CA ILE A 31 -7.69 -3.42 6.07
C ILE A 31 -8.99 -2.72 5.65
N ILE A 32 -9.67 -3.24 4.63
CA ILE A 32 -10.89 -2.61 4.11
C ILE A 32 -12.04 -2.52 5.12
N GLN A 33 -12.05 -3.36 6.15
CA GLN A 33 -13.09 -3.31 7.19
C GLN A 33 -13.12 -1.98 7.95
N PHE A 34 -12.01 -1.23 7.91
CA PHE A 34 -11.88 0.07 8.59
C PHE A 34 -12.40 1.26 7.80
N ASN A 35 -12.92 1.06 6.59
CA ASN A 35 -13.42 2.19 5.82
C ASN A 35 -14.86 1.99 5.32
N SER A 36 -15.49 3.09 4.92
CA SER A 36 -16.85 3.12 4.38
C SER A 36 -16.98 2.40 3.03
N LEU A 37 -15.87 2.13 2.35
CA LEU A 37 -15.84 1.49 1.03
C LEU A 37 -16.01 -0.04 1.10
N LYS A 38 -16.06 -0.64 2.30
CA LYS A 38 -16.19 -2.11 2.49
C LYS A 38 -17.37 -2.75 1.74
N LYS A 39 -18.41 -1.97 1.46
CA LYS A 39 -19.59 -2.41 0.70
C LYS A 39 -19.41 -2.33 -0.81
N LYS A 40 -18.33 -1.72 -1.32
CA LYS A 40 -18.06 -1.54 -2.74
C LYS A 40 -17.17 -2.66 -3.30
N ARG A 41 -17.16 -2.80 -4.64
CA ARG A 41 -16.24 -3.71 -5.35
C ARG A 41 -14.97 -2.94 -5.68
N LEU A 42 -13.88 -3.24 -4.98
CA LEU A 42 -12.62 -2.50 -5.08
C LEU A 42 -11.52 -3.36 -5.71
N SER A 43 -10.59 -2.71 -6.39
CA SER A 43 -9.34 -3.33 -6.85
C SER A 43 -8.18 -2.36 -6.72
N LEU A 44 -6.97 -2.89 -6.55
CA LEU A 44 -5.71 -2.16 -6.56
C LEU A 44 -4.60 -3.07 -7.08
N THR A 45 -3.48 -2.48 -7.50
CA THR A 45 -2.28 -3.21 -7.90
C THR A 45 -1.16 -2.97 -6.89
N ILE A 46 -0.40 -4.01 -6.57
CA ILE A 46 0.78 -3.92 -5.71
C ILE A 46 1.99 -4.47 -6.44
N LEU A 47 2.97 -3.60 -6.67
CA LEU A 47 4.24 -3.93 -7.28
C LEU A 47 5.29 -4.17 -6.18
N LEU A 48 5.77 -5.39 -6.10
CA LEU A 48 6.87 -5.80 -5.24
C LEU A 48 8.17 -5.78 -6.04
N THR A 49 8.98 -4.73 -5.84
CA THR A 49 10.17 -4.46 -6.64
C THR A 49 11.38 -4.14 -5.75
N GLY A 50 12.40 -3.48 -6.28
CA GLY A 50 13.63 -3.11 -5.58
C GLY A 50 13.99 -1.63 -5.78
N ASN A 51 15.10 -1.22 -5.18
CA ASN A 51 15.57 0.17 -5.14
C ASN A 51 15.73 0.82 -6.52
N SER A 52 16.25 0.09 -7.51
CA SER A 52 16.45 0.61 -8.88
C SER A 52 15.13 1.06 -9.51
N LYS A 53 14.13 0.21 -9.48
CA LYS A 53 12.80 0.53 -10.02
C LYS A 53 12.14 1.64 -9.23
N MET A 54 12.25 1.62 -7.90
CA MET A 54 11.70 2.67 -7.04
C MET A 54 12.31 4.04 -7.31
N LYS A 55 13.62 4.11 -7.51
CA LYS A 55 14.32 5.34 -7.92
C LYS A 55 13.83 5.84 -9.28
N TYR A 56 13.68 4.95 -10.25
CA TYR A 56 13.13 5.28 -11.58
C TYR A 56 11.71 5.85 -11.46
N LEU A 57 10.81 5.18 -10.75
CA LEU A 57 9.43 5.64 -10.56
C LEU A 57 9.36 6.97 -9.81
N ASN A 58 10.19 7.15 -8.78
CA ASN A 58 10.25 8.38 -7.99
C ASN A 58 10.72 9.57 -8.84
N LYS A 59 11.73 9.34 -9.69
CA LYS A 59 12.20 10.36 -10.64
C LYS A 59 11.14 10.69 -11.68
N LYS A 60 10.52 9.68 -12.27
CA LYS A 60 9.54 9.85 -13.37
C LYS A 60 8.27 10.56 -12.91
N PHE A 61 7.71 10.18 -11.76
CA PHE A 61 6.38 10.62 -11.32
C PHE A 61 6.40 11.69 -10.22
N ARG A 62 7.51 11.85 -9.50
CA ARG A 62 7.65 12.82 -8.39
C ARG A 62 8.82 13.77 -8.57
N ASN A 63 9.57 13.66 -9.66
CA ASN A 63 10.78 14.44 -9.94
C ASN A 63 11.86 14.38 -8.84
N LYS A 64 11.94 13.22 -8.14
CA LYS A 64 12.91 12.96 -7.07
C LYS A 64 13.87 11.84 -7.47
N ASN A 65 15.13 12.20 -7.76
CA ASN A 65 16.16 11.25 -8.18
C ASN A 65 16.77 10.50 -7.00
N LYS A 66 15.95 9.80 -6.23
CA LYS A 66 16.36 8.96 -5.09
C LYS A 66 15.42 7.78 -4.92
N THR A 67 15.91 6.71 -4.30
CA THR A 67 15.06 5.58 -3.92
C THR A 67 14.13 5.95 -2.75
N THR A 68 13.07 5.16 -2.56
CA THR A 68 12.12 5.31 -1.47
C THR A 68 11.52 3.94 -1.13
N ASP A 69 10.97 3.80 0.05
CA ASP A 69 10.36 2.57 0.57
C ASP A 69 9.05 2.20 -0.13
N ALA A 70 8.18 3.18 -0.28
CA ALA A 70 6.86 3.02 -0.89
C ALA A 70 6.50 4.21 -1.78
N LEU A 71 5.79 3.92 -2.86
CA LEU A 71 5.14 4.92 -3.72
C LEU A 71 3.69 4.52 -3.92
N SER A 72 2.79 5.48 -3.77
CA SER A 72 1.37 5.29 -4.05
C SER A 72 0.93 6.21 -5.18
N PHE A 73 0.16 5.64 -6.10
CA PHE A 73 -0.39 6.31 -7.27
C PHE A 73 -1.92 6.22 -7.21
N PRO A 74 -2.59 7.14 -6.49
CA PRO A 74 -4.04 7.14 -6.35
C PRO A 74 -4.74 7.30 -7.70
N ASN A 75 -5.79 6.51 -7.90
CA ASN A 75 -6.69 6.61 -9.06
C ASN A 75 -8.14 6.90 -8.64
N LEU A 76 -8.36 7.07 -7.34
CA LEU A 76 -9.68 7.29 -6.78
C LEU A 76 -10.11 8.74 -7.00
N ASP A 77 -11.20 8.92 -7.77
CA ASP A 77 -11.89 10.22 -7.87
C ASP A 77 -12.93 10.34 -6.73
N PRO A 78 -13.07 11.52 -6.09
CA PRO A 78 -14.15 11.77 -5.13
C PRO A 78 -15.54 11.40 -5.64
N VAL A 79 -15.79 11.52 -6.95
CA VAL A 79 -17.03 11.09 -7.61
C VAL A 79 -17.23 9.57 -7.51
N ASP A 80 -16.14 8.78 -7.52
CA ASP A 80 -16.22 7.32 -7.40
C ASP A 80 -16.79 6.87 -6.05
N LEU A 81 -16.57 7.66 -5.01
CA LEU A 81 -17.14 7.40 -3.68
C LEU A 81 -18.67 7.47 -3.66
N LYS A 82 -19.25 8.27 -4.55
CA LYS A 82 -20.71 8.46 -4.68
C LYS A 82 -21.36 7.43 -5.62
N LYS A 83 -20.59 6.64 -6.38
CA LYS A 83 -21.13 5.63 -7.30
C LYS A 83 -21.89 4.53 -6.55
N LYS A 84 -22.83 3.90 -7.26
CA LYS A 84 -23.65 2.79 -6.72
C LYS A 84 -22.79 1.64 -6.16
N ILE A 85 -23.31 0.90 -5.20
CA ILE A 85 -22.62 -0.16 -4.44
C ILE A 85 -21.95 -1.21 -5.35
N ASN A 86 -22.55 -1.54 -6.49
CA ASN A 86 -22.04 -2.58 -7.40
C ASN A 86 -21.02 -2.08 -8.43
N THR A 87 -20.67 -0.79 -8.44
CA THR A 87 -19.68 -0.26 -9.37
C THR A 87 -18.28 -0.72 -8.96
N LYS A 88 -17.53 -1.26 -9.92
CA LYS A 88 -16.10 -1.61 -9.70
C LYS A 88 -15.27 -0.34 -9.66
N ILE A 89 -14.48 -0.16 -8.61
CA ILE A 89 -13.62 1.01 -8.38
C ILE A 89 -12.17 0.55 -8.30
N TYR A 90 -11.33 1.14 -9.13
CA TYR A 90 -9.88 0.96 -9.05
C TYR A 90 -9.29 2.04 -8.16
N LEU A 91 -8.62 1.62 -7.06
CA LEU A 91 -8.04 2.56 -6.08
C LEU A 91 -6.71 3.14 -6.54
N GLY A 92 -5.95 2.40 -7.32
CA GLY A 92 -4.62 2.79 -7.80
C GLY A 92 -3.54 1.75 -7.52
N ASP A 93 -2.27 2.20 -7.61
CA ASP A 93 -1.10 1.34 -7.49
C ASP A 93 -0.26 1.67 -6.26
N ILE A 94 0.36 0.64 -5.67
CA ILE A 94 1.36 0.77 -4.61
C ILE A 94 2.62 0.03 -5.06
N ALA A 95 3.77 0.70 -5.06
CA ALA A 95 5.07 0.08 -5.31
C ALA A 95 5.88 0.06 -4.02
N LEU A 96 6.55 -1.07 -3.72
CA LEU A 96 7.31 -1.29 -2.49
C LEU A 96 8.73 -1.75 -2.80
N SER A 97 9.73 -1.20 -2.07
CA SER A 97 11.13 -1.59 -2.18
C SER A 97 11.50 -2.70 -1.19
N TYR A 98 11.97 -3.83 -1.74
CA TYR A 98 12.48 -4.93 -0.93
C TYR A 98 13.64 -4.51 -0.01
N GLU A 99 14.66 -3.86 -0.56
CA GLU A 99 15.90 -3.58 0.16
C GLU A 99 15.68 -2.67 1.36
N ILE A 100 14.82 -1.65 1.22
CA ILE A 100 14.54 -0.72 2.32
C ILE A 100 13.73 -1.41 3.42
N ILE A 101 12.71 -2.18 3.06
CA ILE A 101 11.91 -2.94 4.03
C ILE A 101 12.78 -3.98 4.74
N ASN A 102 13.62 -4.70 3.99
CA ASN A 102 14.54 -5.69 4.57
C ASN A 102 15.56 -5.05 5.52
N GLN A 103 16.09 -3.89 5.17
CA GLN A 103 17.02 -3.16 6.03
C GLN A 103 16.35 -2.72 7.34
N ARG A 104 15.14 -2.15 7.28
CA ARG A 104 14.38 -1.73 8.47
C ARG A 104 14.00 -2.91 9.37
N SER A 105 13.78 -4.09 8.78
CA SER A 105 13.38 -5.28 9.52
C SER A 105 14.51 -5.98 10.27
N LYS A 106 15.77 -5.52 10.17
CA LYS A 106 16.90 -6.09 10.89
C LYS A 106 16.72 -6.08 12.41
N ASN A 107 16.08 -5.04 12.94
CA ASN A 107 15.81 -4.89 14.37
C ASN A 107 14.34 -5.19 14.73
N SER A 108 13.59 -5.79 13.82
CA SER A 108 12.18 -6.12 14.02
C SER A 108 11.82 -7.38 13.22
N ASN A 109 10.67 -7.40 12.57
CA ASN A 109 10.20 -8.51 11.75
C ASN A 109 9.85 -8.01 10.35
N PHE A 110 10.26 -8.76 9.31
CA PHE A 110 10.00 -8.37 7.92
C PHE A 110 8.50 -8.18 7.64
N ASN A 111 7.67 -9.10 8.11
CA ASN A 111 6.22 -9.00 7.88
C ASN A 111 5.62 -7.77 8.57
N MET A 112 6.09 -7.39 9.75
CA MET A 112 5.65 -6.16 10.43
C MET A 112 6.01 -4.90 9.65
N GLU A 113 7.26 -4.79 9.17
CA GLU A 113 7.68 -3.65 8.36
C GLU A 113 6.95 -3.61 7.00
N PHE A 114 6.73 -4.78 6.41
CA PHE A 114 5.91 -4.89 5.20
C PHE A 114 4.47 -4.42 5.44
N ASP A 115 3.82 -4.91 6.50
CA ASP A 115 2.45 -4.54 6.84
C ASP A 115 2.31 -3.02 7.09
N LYS A 116 3.29 -2.39 7.75
CA LYS A 116 3.33 -0.93 7.92
C LYS A 116 3.31 -0.20 6.57
N MET A 117 4.16 -0.63 5.63
CA MET A 117 4.24 0.00 4.31
C MET A 117 3.01 -0.26 3.45
N LEU A 118 2.43 -1.44 3.56
CA LEU A 118 1.18 -1.79 2.88
C LEU A 118 0.02 -0.91 3.35
N VAL A 119 -0.15 -0.77 4.67
CA VAL A 119 -1.19 0.09 5.28
C VAL A 119 -0.97 1.55 4.90
N HIS A 120 0.27 2.03 5.02
CA HIS A 120 0.65 3.39 4.66
C HIS A 120 0.31 3.72 3.19
N GLY A 121 0.74 2.86 2.27
CA GLY A 121 0.42 2.99 0.85
C GLY A 121 -1.08 2.96 0.56
N TYR A 122 -1.80 2.06 1.22
CA TYR A 122 -3.24 1.96 1.08
C TYR A 122 -3.97 3.24 1.53
N LEU A 123 -3.58 3.83 2.66
CA LEU A 123 -4.18 5.08 3.13
C LEU A 123 -3.91 6.24 2.17
N HIS A 124 -2.73 6.29 1.55
CA HIS A 124 -2.47 7.27 0.49
C HIS A 124 -3.38 7.09 -0.73
N LEU A 125 -3.71 5.84 -1.12
CA LEU A 125 -4.68 5.62 -2.20
C LEU A 125 -6.07 6.17 -1.86
N LEU A 126 -6.43 6.22 -0.57
CA LEU A 126 -7.68 6.81 -0.09
C LEU A 126 -7.63 8.33 0.09
N GLY A 127 -6.50 8.98 -0.22
CA GLY A 127 -6.34 10.44 -0.13
C GLY A 127 -5.81 10.95 1.20
N TYR A 128 -5.45 10.07 2.14
CA TYR A 128 -4.75 10.52 3.36
C TYR A 128 -3.34 10.97 3.00
N ASP A 129 -2.87 12.03 3.64
CA ASP A 129 -1.49 12.50 3.51
C ASP A 129 -0.90 12.88 4.88
N HIS A 130 0.41 13.17 4.90
CA HIS A 130 1.15 13.55 6.11
C HIS A 130 1.96 14.83 5.94
N LYS A 131 1.61 15.68 4.98
CA LYS A 131 2.33 16.94 4.69
C LYS A 131 2.17 17.97 5.80
N LYS A 132 0.97 18.02 6.42
CA LYS A 132 0.69 18.89 7.58
C LYS A 132 0.67 18.06 8.86
N ILE A 133 1.10 18.64 9.99
CA ILE A 133 1.14 17.96 11.30
C ILE A 133 -0.23 17.37 11.68
N ARG A 134 -1.32 18.10 11.44
CA ARG A 134 -2.68 17.62 11.71
C ARG A 134 -3.01 16.38 10.90
N ASN A 135 -2.70 16.39 9.62
CA ASN A 135 -2.96 15.26 8.71
C ASN A 135 -2.08 14.06 9.08
N TYR A 136 -0.83 14.28 9.43
CA TYR A 136 0.07 13.23 9.94
C TYR A 136 -0.51 12.52 11.16
N LYS A 137 -0.99 13.26 12.16
CA LYS A 137 -1.59 12.69 13.39
C LYS A 137 -2.83 11.86 13.09
N VAL A 138 -3.69 12.31 12.17
CA VAL A 138 -4.90 11.58 11.75
C VAL A 138 -4.50 10.28 11.05
N MET A 139 -3.62 10.34 10.06
CA MET A 139 -3.15 9.19 9.31
C MET A 139 -2.47 8.17 10.21
N LYS A 140 -1.57 8.61 11.08
CA LYS A 140 -0.86 7.75 12.05
C LYS A 140 -1.82 7.03 13.00
N ARG A 141 -2.83 7.71 13.49
CA ARG A 141 -3.88 7.08 14.35
C ARG A 141 -4.63 5.96 13.61
N ILE A 142 -4.94 6.16 12.34
CA ILE A 142 -5.62 5.15 11.52
C ILE A 142 -4.68 3.98 11.21
N GLU A 143 -3.43 4.25 10.85
CA GLU A 143 -2.41 3.22 10.66
C GLU A 143 -2.29 2.32 11.89
N ASP A 144 -2.12 2.90 13.07
CA ASP A 144 -1.95 2.16 14.32
C ASP A 144 -3.17 1.29 14.65
N LYS A 145 -4.39 1.79 14.38
CA LYS A 145 -5.62 1.01 14.56
C LYS A 145 -5.67 -0.19 13.60
N ILE A 146 -5.31 0.00 12.35
CA ILE A 146 -5.31 -1.07 11.34
C ILE A 146 -4.24 -2.11 11.68
N LEU A 147 -3.03 -1.68 12.01
CA LEU A 147 -1.91 -2.58 12.33
C LEU A 147 -2.20 -3.51 13.53
N LYS A 148 -3.01 -3.05 14.50
CA LYS A 148 -3.40 -3.88 15.65
C LYS A 148 -4.24 -5.10 15.29
N ILE A 149 -4.85 -5.14 14.09
CA ILE A 149 -5.70 -6.25 13.66
C ILE A 149 -5.07 -7.11 12.57
N LEU A 150 -3.90 -6.71 12.05
CA LEU A 150 -3.19 -7.48 11.03
C LEU A 150 -2.33 -8.58 11.62
#